data_2b951d404dbb7edd0413f71d6800be8c
#
_entry.id   2b951d404dbb7edd0413f71d6800be8c
#
_cell.length_a   1.000
_cell.length_b   1.000
_cell.length_c   1.000
_cell.angle_alpha   90.00
_cell.angle_beta   90.00
_cell.angle_gamma   90.00
#
_symmetry.space_group_name_H-M   'P 1'
#
loop_
_entity.id
_entity.type
_entity.pdbx_description
1 polymer ?
#
loop_
_entity_poly.entity_id
_entity_poly.type
_entity_poly.pdbx_seq_one_letter_code
_entity_poly.pdbx_strand_id
1 'polypeptide(L)'
;MIKIAVSGKGGVGKTTVASSLVKLLARSHKNVYAVDADPDACLATAVGIPYEDVCNLKPLVEMKDLIDEKSSGGGAFFALNPNVDDILNEYSIPIGNIKFLRMGGIKQGGTACYCRENSFLHALMSSLLFDKESAVILDMGAGIEHLTRGTARSVDIMLVVVEPSRNSINTALLVEKLAEELGILTVKFIGNKVRNEKEKEFIQKHLGGNRIIGFIPFDDDIWESSMESGPTAELGGALLKSMNEIHENLLREVD
;
A
#
# COMPACT_ATOMS: atom_id res chain seq x y z
N MET A 1 -8.80 12.38 8.56
CA MET A 1 -8.13 11.89 7.34
C MET A 1 -7.23 10.73 7.72
N ILE A 2 -7.18 9.67 6.94
CA ILE A 2 -6.52 8.43 7.32
C ILE A 2 -5.40 8.07 6.33
N LYS A 3 -4.25 7.67 6.86
CA LYS A 3 -3.05 7.24 6.14
C LYS A 3 -2.74 5.79 6.50
N ILE A 4 -2.99 4.89 5.56
CA ILE A 4 -2.88 3.44 5.76
C ILE A 4 -1.75 2.90 4.90
N ALA A 5 -0.82 2.18 5.51
CA ALA A 5 0.14 1.38 4.78
C ALA A 5 -0.25 -0.10 4.87
N VAL A 6 -0.31 -0.79 3.75
CA VAL A 6 -0.63 -2.22 3.66
C VAL A 6 0.63 -2.97 3.25
N SER A 7 1.02 -3.97 4.02
CA SER A 7 2.21 -4.78 3.77
C SER A 7 1.94 -6.25 4.09
N GLY A 8 2.91 -7.11 3.84
CA GLY A 8 2.84 -8.55 4.07
C GLY A 8 3.62 -9.33 3.02
N LYS A 9 3.76 -10.64 3.21
CA LYS A 9 4.47 -11.54 2.31
C LYS A 9 3.89 -11.48 0.88
N GLY A 10 4.71 -11.76 -0.13
CA GLY A 10 4.23 -11.93 -1.52
C GLY A 10 3.10 -12.96 -1.61
N GLY A 11 2.04 -12.66 -2.36
CA GLY A 11 0.91 -13.56 -2.60
C GLY A 11 -0.14 -13.67 -1.49
N VAL A 12 0.00 -12.98 -0.35
CA VAL A 12 -0.99 -13.05 0.75
C VAL A 12 -2.28 -12.27 0.50
N GLY A 13 -2.35 -11.45 -0.57
CA GLY A 13 -3.53 -10.64 -0.92
C GLY A 13 -3.48 -9.19 -0.40
N LYS A 14 -2.29 -8.62 -0.27
CA LYS A 14 -2.09 -7.19 0.06
C LYS A 14 -2.91 -6.27 -0.83
N THR A 15 -2.73 -6.40 -2.15
CA THR A 15 -3.39 -5.59 -3.16
C THR A 15 -4.91 -5.74 -3.12
N THR A 16 -5.43 -6.94 -2.84
CA THR A 16 -6.88 -7.17 -2.64
C THR A 16 -7.40 -6.37 -1.45
N VAL A 17 -6.68 -6.37 -0.33
CA VAL A 17 -7.03 -5.58 0.86
C VAL A 17 -6.90 -4.09 0.59
N ALA A 18 -5.78 -3.65 -0.01
CA ALA A 18 -5.54 -2.24 -0.33
C ALA A 18 -6.60 -1.67 -1.27
N SER A 19 -6.87 -2.35 -2.40
CA SER A 19 -7.90 -1.92 -3.36
C SER A 19 -9.31 -1.89 -2.75
N SER A 20 -9.62 -2.86 -1.89
CA SER A 20 -10.90 -2.90 -1.17
C SER A 20 -11.05 -1.71 -0.22
N LEU A 21 -10.01 -1.37 0.54
CA LEU A 21 -9.99 -0.19 1.41
C LEU A 21 -10.10 1.11 0.60
N VAL A 22 -9.40 1.22 -0.53
CA VAL A 22 -9.52 2.37 -1.46
C VAL A 22 -10.99 2.56 -1.86
N LYS A 23 -11.66 1.50 -2.34
CA LYS A 23 -13.06 1.53 -2.76
C LYS A 23 -14.01 1.88 -1.62
N LEU A 24 -13.77 1.39 -0.40
CA LEU A 24 -14.58 1.71 0.77
C LEU A 24 -14.38 3.17 1.23
N LEU A 25 -13.14 3.64 1.32
CA LEU A 25 -12.83 5.01 1.71
C LEU A 25 -13.32 6.03 0.67
N ALA A 26 -13.34 5.68 -0.61
CA ALA A 26 -13.88 6.52 -1.68
C ALA A 26 -15.38 6.82 -1.52
N ARG A 27 -16.13 6.03 -0.74
CA ARG A 27 -17.54 6.28 -0.42
C ARG A 27 -17.75 7.42 0.56
N SER A 28 -16.75 7.70 1.41
CA SER A 28 -16.86 8.67 2.51
C SER A 28 -15.86 9.84 2.43
N HIS A 29 -14.82 9.72 1.60
CA HIS A 29 -13.78 10.74 1.44
C HIS A 29 -13.85 11.40 0.08
N LYS A 30 -13.59 12.72 0.04
CA LYS A 30 -13.61 13.52 -1.18
C LYS A 30 -12.47 13.15 -2.14
N ASN A 31 -11.29 12.86 -1.58
CA ASN A 31 -10.11 12.44 -2.32
C ASN A 31 -9.48 11.24 -1.64
N VAL A 32 -9.14 10.21 -2.44
CA VAL A 32 -8.44 9.01 -1.97
C VAL A 32 -7.25 8.74 -2.89
N TYR A 33 -6.05 8.76 -2.36
CA TYR A 33 -4.86 8.32 -3.08
C TYR A 33 -4.65 6.82 -2.91
N ALA A 34 -4.62 6.12 -4.04
CA ALA A 34 -4.22 4.71 -4.14
C ALA A 34 -2.79 4.66 -4.68
N VAL A 35 -1.83 4.32 -3.84
CA VAL A 35 -0.41 4.36 -4.18
C VAL A 35 0.15 2.96 -4.29
N ASP A 36 0.61 2.61 -5.48
CA ASP A 36 1.28 1.33 -5.77
C ASP A 36 2.79 1.50 -5.58
N ALA A 37 3.27 0.98 -4.48
CA ALA A 37 4.67 0.98 -4.07
C ALA A 37 5.24 -0.45 -3.97
N ASP A 38 4.52 -1.47 -4.47
CA ASP A 38 5.03 -2.84 -4.61
C ASP A 38 5.73 -2.98 -5.97
N PRO A 39 6.91 -3.57 -6.05
CA PRO A 39 7.57 -3.87 -7.33
C PRO A 39 6.70 -4.68 -8.30
N ASP A 40 5.83 -5.55 -7.78
CA ASP A 40 4.97 -6.44 -8.58
C ASP A 40 3.74 -5.72 -9.17
N ALA A 41 3.46 -4.49 -8.76
CA ALA A 41 2.55 -3.50 -9.36
C ALA A 41 1.18 -4.04 -9.83
N CYS A 42 0.33 -4.50 -8.91
CA CYS A 42 -1.00 -5.04 -9.23
C CYS A 42 -2.17 -4.13 -8.81
N LEU A 43 -1.91 -3.00 -8.13
CA LEU A 43 -2.97 -2.16 -7.57
C LEU A 43 -3.79 -1.45 -8.66
N ALA A 44 -3.18 -1.07 -9.78
CA ALA A 44 -3.83 -0.33 -10.86
C ALA A 44 -5.10 -1.05 -11.38
N THR A 45 -4.98 -2.31 -11.78
CA THR A 45 -6.13 -3.10 -12.24
C THR A 45 -7.13 -3.35 -11.13
N ALA A 46 -6.66 -3.55 -9.91
CA ALA A 46 -7.50 -3.80 -8.74
C ALA A 46 -8.38 -2.59 -8.37
N VAL A 47 -7.94 -1.36 -8.66
CA VAL A 47 -8.77 -0.14 -8.46
C VAL A 47 -9.62 0.21 -9.67
N GLY A 48 -9.48 -0.50 -10.80
CA GLY A 48 -10.35 -0.35 -11.97
C GLY A 48 -9.71 0.31 -13.18
N ILE A 49 -8.38 0.45 -13.23
CA ILE A 49 -7.68 0.90 -14.44
C ILE A 49 -7.63 -0.27 -15.44
N PRO A 50 -8.05 -0.07 -16.70
CA PRO A 50 -7.98 -1.09 -17.73
C PRO A 50 -6.55 -1.62 -17.89
N TYR A 51 -6.40 -2.92 -18.10
CA TYR A 51 -5.09 -3.56 -18.24
C TYR A 51 -4.24 -2.96 -19.37
N GLU A 52 -4.87 -2.58 -20.47
CA GLU A 52 -4.22 -1.94 -21.63
C GLU A 52 -3.54 -0.62 -21.23
N ASP A 53 -4.17 0.16 -20.35
CA ASP A 53 -3.64 1.42 -19.86
C ASP A 53 -2.49 1.18 -18.85
N VAL A 54 -2.61 0.13 -18.03
CA VAL A 54 -1.58 -0.24 -17.04
C VAL A 54 -0.25 -0.59 -17.70
N CYS A 55 -0.26 -1.27 -18.85
CA CYS A 55 0.94 -1.63 -19.60
C CYS A 55 1.78 -0.41 -20.01
N ASN A 56 1.14 0.74 -20.19
CA ASN A 56 1.78 2.00 -20.59
C ASN A 56 2.20 2.87 -19.39
N LEU A 57 1.81 2.50 -18.16
CA LEU A 57 2.14 3.27 -16.97
C LEU A 57 3.59 3.02 -16.54
N LYS A 58 4.44 4.03 -16.69
CA LYS A 58 5.79 3.99 -16.12
C LYS A 58 5.74 4.33 -14.63
N PRO A 59 6.44 3.56 -13.78
CA PRO A 59 6.62 3.95 -12.38
C PRO A 59 7.33 5.30 -12.28
N LEU A 60 6.92 6.14 -11.34
CA LEU A 60 7.55 7.45 -11.12
C LEU A 60 9.06 7.35 -10.89
N VAL A 61 9.52 6.29 -10.19
CA VAL A 61 10.95 6.05 -9.95
C VAL A 61 11.76 5.78 -11.22
N GLU A 62 11.13 5.45 -12.34
CA GLU A 62 11.78 5.17 -13.62
C GLU A 62 11.75 6.37 -14.58
N MET A 63 11.10 7.47 -14.21
CA MET A 63 11.00 8.71 -15.00
C MET A 63 12.23 9.59 -14.77
N LYS A 64 13.37 9.20 -15.35
CA LYS A 64 14.67 9.85 -15.11
C LYS A 64 14.67 11.35 -15.42
N ASP A 65 14.08 11.75 -16.54
CA ASP A 65 14.02 13.16 -16.95
C ASP A 65 13.23 13.99 -15.92
N LEU A 66 12.12 13.50 -15.41
CA LEU A 66 11.33 14.12 -14.35
C LEU A 66 12.12 14.21 -13.05
N ILE A 67 12.80 13.13 -12.65
CA ILE A 67 13.62 13.08 -11.44
C ILE A 67 14.78 14.07 -11.55
N ASP A 68 15.45 14.13 -12.69
CA ASP A 68 16.55 15.05 -12.93
C ASP A 68 16.07 16.51 -12.92
N GLU A 69 14.95 16.82 -13.56
CA GLU A 69 14.32 18.15 -13.51
C GLU A 69 14.01 18.58 -12.08
N LYS A 70 13.27 17.76 -11.33
CA LYS A 70 12.85 18.07 -9.95
C LYS A 70 13.97 18.04 -8.93
N SER A 71 15.00 17.21 -9.17
CA SER A 71 16.16 17.10 -8.28
C SER A 71 17.27 18.09 -8.63
N SER A 72 17.12 18.92 -9.67
CA SER A 72 18.11 19.89 -10.09
C SER A 72 18.28 21.00 -9.05
N GLY A 73 19.34 20.93 -8.26
CA GLY A 73 19.71 21.94 -7.25
C GLY A 73 20.60 23.08 -7.77
N GLY A 74 20.78 23.17 -9.09
CA GLY A 74 21.72 24.11 -9.71
C GLY A 74 23.18 23.64 -9.65
N GLY A 75 23.79 23.35 -10.81
CA GLY A 75 25.16 22.89 -10.93
C GLY A 75 25.38 21.41 -10.62
N ALA A 76 26.44 21.05 -9.93
CA ALA A 76 26.84 19.68 -9.62
C ALA A 76 26.09 19.10 -8.39
N PHE A 77 25.23 19.86 -7.76
CA PHE A 77 24.48 19.46 -6.56
C PHE A 77 23.04 19.11 -6.91
N PHE A 78 22.47 18.09 -6.26
CA PHE A 78 21.06 17.76 -6.36
C PHE A 78 20.30 18.26 -5.13
N ALA A 79 19.00 18.57 -5.30
CA ALA A 79 18.14 18.96 -4.20
C ALA A 79 17.80 17.74 -3.35
N LEU A 80 18.07 17.81 -2.04
CA LEU A 80 17.68 16.79 -1.08
C LEU A 80 16.17 16.78 -0.80
N ASN A 81 15.49 17.88 -1.10
CA ASN A 81 14.05 18.09 -0.88
C ASN A 81 13.44 18.74 -2.14
N PRO A 82 13.24 17.98 -3.23
CA PRO A 82 12.64 18.52 -4.44
C PRO A 82 11.18 18.92 -4.20
N ASN A 83 10.70 19.95 -4.90
CA ASN A 83 9.27 20.27 -4.92
C ASN A 83 8.55 19.28 -5.83
N VAL A 84 7.57 18.57 -5.28
CA VAL A 84 6.82 17.50 -5.95
C VAL A 84 5.30 17.68 -5.87
N ASP A 85 4.83 18.85 -5.40
CA ASP A 85 3.39 19.08 -5.18
C ASP A 85 2.57 19.04 -6.47
N ASP A 86 3.17 19.44 -7.60
CA ASP A 86 2.58 19.38 -8.94
C ASP A 86 2.48 17.93 -9.45
N ILE A 87 3.41 17.05 -9.06
CA ILE A 87 3.47 15.65 -9.53
C ILE A 87 2.24 14.87 -9.12
N LEU A 88 1.75 15.07 -7.89
CA LEU A 88 0.55 14.40 -7.41
C LEU A 88 -0.68 14.69 -8.28
N ASN A 89 -0.75 15.87 -8.88
CA ASN A 89 -1.85 16.26 -9.75
C ASN A 89 -1.61 15.84 -11.20
N GLU A 90 -0.38 15.95 -11.69
CA GLU A 90 -0.02 15.72 -13.08
C GLU A 90 0.08 14.22 -13.42
N TYR A 91 0.64 13.43 -12.50
CA TYR A 91 0.93 12.00 -12.74
C TYR A 91 -0.03 11.05 -12.04
N SER A 92 -1.04 11.55 -11.31
CA SER A 92 -2.09 10.70 -10.80
C SER A 92 -3.12 10.39 -11.88
N ILE A 93 -3.58 9.13 -11.93
CA ILE A 93 -4.67 8.72 -12.82
C ILE A 93 -5.98 8.82 -12.04
N PRO A 94 -6.91 9.69 -12.46
CA PRO A 94 -8.18 9.85 -11.76
C PRO A 94 -9.16 8.72 -12.12
N ILE A 95 -9.79 8.14 -11.09
CA ILE A 95 -10.90 7.18 -11.21
C ILE A 95 -12.00 7.68 -10.27
N GLY A 96 -12.89 8.51 -10.75
CA GLY A 96 -13.84 9.23 -9.90
C GLY A 96 -13.10 10.13 -8.88
N ASN A 97 -13.28 9.88 -7.59
CA ASN A 97 -12.57 10.56 -6.50
C ASN A 97 -11.32 9.82 -6.01
N ILE A 98 -10.95 8.73 -6.67
CA ILE A 98 -9.69 8.02 -6.44
C ILE A 98 -8.63 8.59 -7.36
N LYS A 99 -7.44 8.85 -6.83
CA LYS A 99 -6.23 9.24 -7.56
C LYS A 99 -5.21 8.13 -7.44
N PHE A 100 -4.97 7.39 -8.51
CA PHE A 100 -3.98 6.32 -8.54
C PHE A 100 -2.59 6.87 -8.87
N LEU A 101 -1.57 6.39 -8.16
CA LEU A 101 -0.15 6.70 -8.40
C LEU A 101 0.67 5.40 -8.45
N ARG A 102 1.42 5.20 -9.53
CA ARG A 102 2.40 4.13 -9.62
C ARG A 102 3.77 4.65 -9.21
N MET A 103 4.16 4.39 -7.97
CA MET A 103 5.44 4.85 -7.44
C MET A 103 6.60 3.98 -7.93
N GLY A 104 6.41 2.67 -7.94
CA GLY A 104 7.44 1.67 -8.24
C GLY A 104 8.30 1.31 -7.03
N GLY A 105 9.12 0.28 -7.15
CA GLY A 105 9.96 -0.22 -6.06
C GLY A 105 11.27 0.56 -5.90
N ILE A 106 11.72 0.79 -4.68
CA ILE A 106 13.05 1.31 -4.39
C ILE A 106 14.09 0.22 -4.69
N LYS A 107 15.04 0.52 -5.56
CA LYS A 107 16.15 -0.39 -5.84
C LYS A 107 17.19 -0.27 -4.73
N GLN A 108 17.40 -1.37 -4.00
CA GLN A 108 18.50 -1.49 -3.05
C GLN A 108 19.64 -2.27 -3.70
N GLY A 109 20.83 -1.70 -3.69
CA GLY A 109 22.06 -2.37 -4.05
C GLY A 109 22.47 -2.26 -5.52
N GLY A 110 23.72 -2.00 -5.74
CA GLY A 110 24.41 -1.85 -7.01
C GLY A 110 25.49 -0.76 -6.94
N THR A 111 26.36 -0.72 -7.92
CA THR A 111 27.45 0.27 -8.03
C THR A 111 26.99 1.68 -8.37
N ALA A 112 25.68 1.89 -8.61
CA ALA A 112 25.10 3.19 -8.90
C ALA A 112 24.51 3.83 -7.64
N CYS A 113 24.77 5.11 -7.42
CA CYS A 113 24.16 5.89 -6.35
C CYS A 113 22.73 6.28 -6.77
N TYR A 114 21.71 5.65 -6.19
CA TYR A 114 20.31 6.00 -6.38
C TYR A 114 19.84 7.16 -5.45
N CYS A 115 20.76 8.07 -5.12
CA CYS A 115 20.47 9.12 -4.14
C CYS A 115 19.38 10.09 -4.63
N ARG A 116 19.31 10.37 -5.94
CA ARG A 116 18.31 11.28 -6.52
C ARG A 116 16.93 10.65 -6.52
N GLU A 117 16.83 9.42 -7.02
CA GLU A 117 15.58 8.65 -7.06
C GLU A 117 15.01 8.48 -5.64
N ASN A 118 15.85 8.14 -4.68
CA ASN A 118 15.44 8.01 -3.30
C ASN A 118 14.98 9.34 -2.69
N SER A 119 15.71 10.45 -2.93
CA SER A 119 15.32 11.78 -2.45
C SER A 119 14.00 12.22 -3.06
N PHE A 120 13.79 11.97 -4.35
CA PHE A 120 12.54 12.25 -5.04
C PHE A 120 11.36 11.44 -4.46
N LEU A 121 11.53 10.12 -4.29
CA LEU A 121 10.49 9.27 -3.69
C LEU A 121 10.17 9.69 -2.25
N HIS A 122 11.19 10.08 -1.47
CA HIS A 122 10.95 10.57 -0.11
C HIS A 122 10.17 11.89 -0.08
N ALA A 123 10.49 12.82 -0.99
CA ALA A 123 9.73 14.07 -1.10
C ALA A 123 8.28 13.80 -1.51
N LEU A 124 8.06 12.90 -2.47
CA LEU A 124 6.72 12.49 -2.91
C LEU A 124 5.92 11.83 -1.79
N MET A 125 6.52 10.90 -1.05
CA MET A 125 5.91 10.29 0.13
C MET A 125 5.59 11.32 1.21
N SER A 126 6.48 12.29 1.43
CA SER A 126 6.25 13.35 2.39
C SER A 126 5.05 14.21 1.97
N SER A 127 4.99 14.64 0.71
CA SER A 127 3.84 15.43 0.20
C SER A 127 2.52 14.67 0.35
N LEU A 128 2.48 13.38 -0.03
CA LEU A 128 1.30 12.53 0.14
C LEU A 128 0.86 12.37 1.60
N LEU A 129 1.82 12.07 2.49
CA LEU A 129 1.52 11.72 3.88
C LEU A 129 1.26 12.95 4.75
N PHE A 130 1.78 14.13 4.38
CA PHE A 130 1.48 15.39 5.08
C PHE A 130 0.22 16.10 4.55
N ASP A 131 -0.36 15.65 3.41
CA ASP A 131 -1.66 16.14 2.97
C ASP A 131 -2.73 15.80 4.01
N LYS A 132 -3.46 16.84 4.48
CA LYS A 132 -4.49 16.72 5.51
C LYS A 132 -5.91 16.60 4.95
N GLU A 133 -6.07 16.65 3.64
CA GLU A 133 -7.39 16.64 3.01
C GLU A 133 -7.77 15.29 2.40
N SER A 134 -6.79 14.42 2.15
CA SER A 134 -6.98 13.16 1.43
C SER A 134 -6.76 11.94 2.31
N ALA A 135 -7.51 10.88 2.08
CA ALA A 135 -7.13 9.55 2.55
C ALA A 135 -6.03 8.97 1.65
N VAL A 136 -5.07 8.26 2.21
CA VAL A 136 -3.96 7.66 1.47
C VAL A 136 -3.85 6.18 1.82
N ILE A 137 -3.82 5.32 0.80
CA ILE A 137 -3.55 3.90 0.94
C ILE A 137 -2.28 3.58 0.15
N LEU A 138 -1.28 3.05 0.86
CA LEU A 138 -0.02 2.59 0.29
C LEU A 138 -0.03 1.07 0.19
N ASP A 139 -0.03 0.52 -1.03
CA ASP A 139 0.19 -0.91 -1.25
C ASP A 139 1.69 -1.16 -1.37
N MET A 140 2.27 -1.86 -0.39
CA MET A 140 3.72 -1.97 -0.22
C MET A 140 4.18 -3.43 -0.19
N GLY A 141 5.41 -3.67 -0.61
CA GLY A 141 6.11 -4.92 -0.35
C GLY A 141 6.39 -5.18 1.14
N ALA A 142 6.94 -6.35 1.46
CA ALA A 142 7.24 -6.73 2.85
C ALA A 142 8.38 -5.91 3.48
N GLY A 143 9.25 -5.28 2.68
CA GLY A 143 10.42 -4.53 3.18
C GLY A 143 10.11 -3.11 3.64
N ILE A 144 8.95 -2.57 3.31
CA ILE A 144 8.48 -1.20 3.63
C ILE A 144 9.52 -0.08 3.33
N GLU A 145 10.36 -0.29 2.29
CA GLU A 145 11.52 0.55 1.95
C GLU A 145 11.14 1.99 1.57
N HIS A 146 9.88 2.21 1.18
CA HIS A 146 9.36 3.54 0.83
C HIS A 146 9.18 4.46 2.03
N LEU A 147 9.16 3.90 3.26
CA LEU A 147 9.01 4.67 4.48
C LEU A 147 10.37 4.96 5.12
N THR A 148 10.51 6.18 5.61
CA THR A 148 11.62 6.61 6.45
C THR A 148 11.09 7.00 7.82
N ARG A 149 11.98 7.23 8.79
CA ARG A 149 11.56 7.74 10.12
C ARG A 149 10.80 9.06 10.04
N GLY A 150 11.04 9.87 9.00
CA GLY A 150 10.34 11.12 8.78
C GLY A 150 8.91 10.92 8.31
N THR A 151 8.71 10.08 7.31
CA THR A 151 7.40 9.83 6.68
C THR A 151 6.57 8.79 7.43
N ALA A 152 7.20 7.80 8.06
CA ALA A 152 6.51 6.73 8.79
C ALA A 152 5.63 7.25 9.94
N ARG A 153 6.07 8.33 10.61
CA ARG A 153 5.29 8.97 11.69
C ARG A 153 3.97 9.59 11.23
N SER A 154 3.81 9.78 9.93
CA SER A 154 2.57 10.30 9.34
C SER A 154 1.67 9.19 8.82
N VAL A 155 2.05 7.92 8.99
CA VAL A 155 1.19 6.76 8.76
C VAL A 155 0.42 6.50 10.05
N ASP A 156 -0.91 6.57 9.98
CA ASP A 156 -1.77 6.37 11.14
C ASP A 156 -1.80 4.89 11.55
N ILE A 157 -1.78 4.00 10.56
CA ILE A 157 -1.82 2.55 10.79
C ILE A 157 -1.09 1.76 9.71
N MET A 158 -0.30 0.79 10.13
CA MET A 158 0.27 -0.27 9.29
C MET A 158 -0.61 -1.51 9.39
N LEU A 159 -1.17 -1.94 8.27
CA LEU A 159 -1.92 -3.18 8.15
C LEU A 159 -1.04 -4.27 7.53
N VAL A 160 -0.83 -5.34 8.28
CA VAL A 160 -0.02 -6.47 7.80
C VAL A 160 -0.94 -7.64 7.46
N VAL A 161 -1.02 -7.96 6.17
CA VAL A 161 -1.85 -9.06 5.67
C VAL A 161 -1.11 -10.38 5.82
N VAL A 162 -1.76 -11.36 6.41
CA VAL A 162 -1.19 -12.69 6.69
C VAL A 162 -2.10 -13.82 6.22
N GLU A 163 -1.52 -14.89 5.72
CA GLU A 163 -2.20 -16.17 5.47
C GLU A 163 -1.81 -17.18 6.57
N PRO A 164 -2.57 -18.28 6.77
CA PRO A 164 -2.32 -19.26 7.82
C PRO A 164 -1.10 -20.16 7.49
N SER A 165 0.07 -19.54 7.41
CA SER A 165 1.35 -20.23 7.18
C SER A 165 2.47 -19.66 8.06
N ARG A 166 3.43 -20.51 8.50
CA ARG A 166 4.56 -20.07 9.32
C ARG A 166 5.40 -18.98 8.63
N ASN A 167 5.60 -19.11 7.33
CA ASN A 167 6.38 -18.12 6.58
C ASN A 167 5.69 -16.77 6.54
N SER A 168 4.35 -16.73 6.41
CA SER A 168 3.59 -15.49 6.46
C SER A 168 3.64 -14.83 7.84
N ILE A 169 3.51 -15.62 8.91
CA ILE A 169 3.65 -15.14 10.28
C ILE A 169 5.05 -14.54 10.52
N ASN A 170 6.11 -15.25 10.13
CA ASN A 170 7.48 -14.76 10.30
C ASN A 170 7.72 -13.44 9.55
N THR A 171 7.20 -13.32 8.32
CA THR A 171 7.27 -12.06 7.56
C THR A 171 6.49 -10.96 8.27
N ALA A 172 5.31 -11.26 8.81
CA ALA A 172 4.50 -10.28 9.52
C ALA A 172 5.20 -9.72 10.77
N LEU A 173 5.84 -10.57 11.55
CA LEU A 173 6.63 -10.16 12.71
C LEU A 173 7.86 -9.33 12.31
N LEU A 174 8.47 -9.63 11.16
CA LEU A 174 9.56 -8.82 10.62
C LEU A 174 9.06 -7.42 10.21
N VAL A 175 7.93 -7.35 9.49
CA VAL A 175 7.31 -6.07 9.09
C VAL A 175 6.96 -5.25 10.33
N GLU A 176 6.36 -5.86 11.34
CA GLU A 176 6.05 -5.20 12.61
C GLU A 176 7.30 -4.57 13.24
N LYS A 177 8.36 -5.35 13.37
CA LYS A 177 9.64 -4.85 13.90
C LYS A 177 10.20 -3.67 13.10
N LEU A 178 10.18 -3.76 11.77
CA LEU A 178 10.63 -2.66 10.90
C LEU A 178 9.75 -1.41 11.06
N ALA A 179 8.43 -1.58 11.17
CA ALA A 179 7.49 -0.49 11.40
C ALA A 179 7.76 0.22 12.74
N GLU A 180 7.99 -0.54 13.81
CA GLU A 180 8.37 0.00 15.13
C GLU A 180 9.70 0.77 15.07
N GLU A 181 10.73 0.23 14.39
CA GLU A 181 12.02 0.89 14.21
C GLU A 181 11.91 2.22 13.44
N LEU A 182 10.93 2.32 12.53
CA LEU A 182 10.61 3.56 11.80
C LEU A 182 9.74 4.52 12.62
N GLY A 183 9.12 4.06 13.71
CA GLY A 183 8.28 4.87 14.59
C GLY A 183 6.80 4.89 14.20
N ILE A 184 6.31 3.87 13.49
CA ILE A 184 4.87 3.64 13.28
C ILE A 184 4.30 3.09 14.58
N LEU A 185 3.34 3.81 15.17
CA LEU A 185 2.81 3.50 16.50
C LEU A 185 1.75 2.39 16.47
N THR A 186 0.99 2.30 15.40
CA THR A 186 -0.12 1.35 15.28
C THR A 186 0.15 0.34 14.18
N VAL A 187 0.35 -0.92 14.57
CA VAL A 187 0.47 -2.06 13.65
C VAL A 187 -0.62 -3.06 13.96
N LYS A 188 -1.42 -3.41 12.95
CA LYS A 188 -2.51 -4.39 13.05
C LYS A 188 -2.42 -5.44 11.95
N PHE A 189 -3.04 -6.57 12.20
CA PHE A 189 -3.00 -7.72 11.30
C PHE A 189 -4.37 -8.01 10.70
N ILE A 190 -4.37 -8.50 9.47
CA ILE A 190 -5.56 -9.03 8.77
C ILE A 190 -5.25 -10.47 8.36
N GLY A 191 -6.02 -11.42 8.89
CA GLY A 191 -5.94 -12.81 8.46
C GLY A 191 -6.66 -13.00 7.12
N ASN A 192 -5.97 -13.37 6.07
CA ASN A 192 -6.55 -13.59 4.74
C ASN A 192 -6.45 -15.05 4.31
N LYS A 193 -7.30 -15.47 3.38
CA LYS A 193 -7.36 -16.84 2.83
C LYS A 193 -7.62 -17.90 3.89
N VAL A 194 -8.42 -17.57 4.90
CA VAL A 194 -8.72 -18.47 6.02
C VAL A 194 -9.86 -19.40 5.65
N ARG A 195 -9.66 -20.73 5.77
CA ARG A 195 -10.64 -21.75 5.38
C ARG A 195 -11.48 -22.27 6.53
N ASN A 196 -10.94 -22.22 7.75
CA ASN A 196 -11.59 -22.84 8.91
C ASN A 196 -11.10 -22.21 10.23
N GLU A 197 -11.77 -22.58 11.32
CA GLU A 197 -11.48 -22.04 12.65
C GLU A 197 -10.07 -22.36 13.14
N LYS A 198 -9.55 -23.57 12.84
CA LYS A 198 -8.18 -23.95 13.20
C LYS A 198 -7.11 -23.02 12.58
N GLU A 199 -7.37 -22.53 11.36
CA GLU A 199 -6.48 -21.59 10.70
C GLU A 199 -6.54 -20.19 11.34
N LYS A 200 -7.72 -19.75 11.82
CA LYS A 200 -7.87 -18.52 12.61
C LYS A 200 -7.13 -18.63 13.94
N GLU A 201 -7.35 -19.72 14.68
CA GLU A 201 -6.67 -19.99 15.94
C GLU A 201 -5.14 -19.99 15.76
N PHE A 202 -4.66 -20.55 14.65
CA PHE A 202 -3.23 -20.54 14.32
C PHE A 202 -2.70 -19.10 14.20
N ILE A 203 -3.38 -18.22 13.46
CA ILE A 203 -2.97 -16.82 13.30
C ILE A 203 -3.05 -16.09 14.65
N GLN A 204 -4.17 -16.23 15.38
CA GLN A 204 -4.38 -15.59 16.68
C GLN A 204 -3.33 -16.00 17.73
N LYS A 205 -2.95 -17.27 17.75
CA LYS A 205 -1.94 -17.80 18.67
C LYS A 205 -0.55 -17.15 18.46
N HIS A 206 -0.20 -16.84 17.20
CA HIS A 206 1.14 -16.35 16.87
C HIS A 206 1.24 -14.82 16.86
N LEU A 207 0.15 -14.11 16.58
CA LEU A 207 0.15 -12.65 16.46
C LEU A 207 -0.60 -11.93 17.59
N GLY A 208 -1.34 -12.67 18.43
CA GLY A 208 -2.19 -12.10 19.47
C GLY A 208 -3.55 -11.63 18.92
N GLY A 209 -4.64 -12.18 19.47
CA GLY A 209 -5.99 -11.95 18.96
C GLY A 209 -6.44 -10.49 18.97
N ASN A 210 -6.01 -9.71 19.94
CA ASN A 210 -6.34 -8.27 20.08
C ASN A 210 -5.63 -7.36 19.06
N ARG A 211 -4.68 -7.88 18.32
CA ARG A 211 -3.98 -7.15 17.25
C ARG A 211 -4.54 -7.44 15.87
N ILE A 212 -5.48 -8.39 15.75
CA ILE A 212 -6.10 -8.78 14.50
C ILE A 212 -7.41 -8.04 14.36
N ILE A 213 -7.53 -7.21 13.32
CA ILE A 213 -8.73 -6.40 13.09
C ILE A 213 -9.80 -7.12 12.25
N GLY A 214 -9.48 -8.26 11.67
CA GLY A 214 -10.45 -9.09 10.97
C GLY A 214 -9.85 -10.24 10.20
N PHE A 215 -10.75 -11.07 9.66
CA PHE A 215 -10.41 -12.23 8.85
C PHE A 215 -11.19 -12.20 7.54
N ILE A 216 -10.51 -12.54 6.45
CA ILE A 216 -11.08 -12.71 5.13
C ILE A 216 -11.04 -14.20 4.80
N PRO A 217 -12.18 -14.84 4.52
CA PRO A 217 -12.20 -16.25 4.14
C PRO A 217 -11.51 -16.46 2.80
N PHE A 218 -11.03 -17.68 2.58
CA PHE A 218 -10.62 -18.10 1.24
C PHE A 218 -11.87 -18.14 0.35
N ASP A 219 -11.77 -17.57 -0.82
CA ASP A 219 -12.87 -17.44 -1.78
C ASP A 219 -12.37 -17.94 -3.14
N ASP A 220 -13.00 -19.00 -3.64
CA ASP A 220 -12.63 -19.63 -4.90
C ASP A 220 -12.89 -18.70 -6.09
N ASP A 221 -13.96 -17.88 -6.05
CA ASP A 221 -14.29 -16.93 -7.12
C ASP A 221 -13.21 -15.85 -7.24
N ILE A 222 -12.68 -15.37 -6.10
CA ILE A 222 -11.54 -14.42 -6.09
C ILE A 222 -10.28 -15.07 -6.65
N TRP A 223 -10.04 -16.33 -6.30
CA TRP A 223 -8.89 -17.06 -6.78
C TRP A 223 -8.99 -17.33 -8.28
N GLU A 224 -10.15 -17.74 -8.79
CA GLU A 224 -10.41 -17.95 -10.21
C GLU A 224 -10.29 -16.64 -11.00
N SER A 225 -10.85 -15.54 -10.51
CA SER A 225 -10.75 -14.22 -11.15
C SER A 225 -9.31 -13.71 -11.22
N SER A 226 -8.43 -14.17 -10.34
CA SER A 226 -7.00 -13.81 -10.38
C SER A 226 -6.24 -14.45 -11.54
N MET A 227 -6.80 -15.46 -12.19
CA MET A 227 -6.25 -16.13 -13.38
C MET A 227 -6.73 -15.48 -14.69
N GLU A 228 -7.74 -14.61 -14.63
CA GLU A 228 -8.28 -13.92 -15.80
C GLU A 228 -7.61 -12.56 -15.96
N SER A 229 -7.37 -12.17 -17.23
CA SER A 229 -6.88 -10.85 -17.58
C SER A 229 -8.03 -9.84 -17.59
N GLY A 230 -8.40 -9.33 -16.42
CA GLY A 230 -9.52 -8.39 -16.30
C GLY A 230 -9.44 -7.53 -15.03
N PRO A 231 -10.29 -6.49 -14.91
CA PRO A 231 -10.40 -5.76 -13.65
C PRO A 231 -10.81 -6.74 -12.56
N THR A 232 -10.14 -6.68 -11.42
CA THR A 232 -10.48 -7.50 -10.26
C THR A 232 -11.97 -7.34 -9.95
N ALA A 233 -12.66 -8.46 -9.73
CA ALA A 233 -14.09 -8.52 -9.47
C ALA A 233 -14.55 -7.39 -8.52
N GLU A 234 -15.73 -6.85 -8.79
CA GLU A 234 -16.34 -5.89 -7.87
C GLU A 234 -16.37 -6.49 -6.46
N LEU A 235 -16.18 -5.63 -5.44
CA LEU A 235 -16.32 -6.05 -4.05
C LEU A 235 -17.70 -6.68 -3.83
N GLY A 236 -17.77 -7.99 -3.82
CA GLY A 236 -19.00 -8.75 -3.68
C GLY A 236 -18.89 -9.85 -2.62
N GLY A 237 -20.03 -10.44 -2.28
CA GLY A 237 -20.10 -11.65 -1.46
C GLY A 237 -19.39 -11.54 -0.10
N ALA A 238 -18.65 -12.58 0.26
CA ALA A 238 -17.98 -12.71 1.54
C ALA A 238 -16.86 -11.69 1.72
N LEU A 239 -16.15 -11.31 0.64
CA LEU A 239 -15.08 -10.30 0.69
C LEU A 239 -15.63 -8.93 1.14
N LEU A 240 -16.72 -8.46 0.51
CA LEU A 240 -17.31 -7.16 0.88
C LEU A 240 -17.74 -7.14 2.35
N LYS A 241 -18.35 -8.22 2.85
CA LYS A 241 -18.75 -8.33 4.25
C LYS A 241 -17.53 -8.23 5.16
N SER A 242 -16.50 -9.03 4.93
CA SER A 242 -15.30 -9.04 5.74
C SER A 242 -14.57 -7.69 5.69
N MET A 243 -14.49 -7.06 4.52
CA MET A 243 -13.84 -5.77 4.37
C MET A 243 -14.61 -4.62 5.03
N ASN A 244 -15.95 -4.66 5.07
CA ASN A 244 -16.73 -3.70 5.85
C ASN A 244 -16.46 -3.85 7.36
N GLU A 245 -16.43 -5.07 7.90
CA GLU A 245 -16.10 -5.34 9.30
C GLU A 245 -14.66 -4.86 9.63
N ILE A 246 -13.70 -5.14 8.75
CA ILE A 246 -12.32 -4.67 8.89
C ILE A 246 -12.26 -3.15 8.86
N HIS A 247 -12.98 -2.49 7.95
CA HIS A 247 -13.03 -1.04 7.86
C HIS A 247 -13.64 -0.39 9.12
N GLU A 248 -14.72 -0.95 9.66
CA GLU A 248 -15.30 -0.48 10.91
C GLU A 248 -14.32 -0.62 12.10
N ASN A 249 -13.63 -1.75 12.19
CA ASN A 249 -12.63 -1.98 13.23
C ASN A 249 -11.41 -1.05 13.05
N LEU A 250 -10.98 -0.82 11.81
CA LEU A 250 -9.92 0.11 11.46
C LEU A 250 -10.22 1.53 11.96
N LEU A 251 -11.43 2.04 11.72
CA LEU A 251 -11.82 3.38 12.17
C LEU A 251 -11.74 3.53 13.70
N ARG A 252 -12.09 2.49 14.45
CA ARG A 252 -11.99 2.49 15.93
C ARG A 252 -10.55 2.52 16.46
N GLU A 253 -9.58 2.09 15.64
CA GLU A 253 -8.16 2.09 16.02
C GLU A 253 -7.46 3.42 15.72
N VAL A 254 -8.07 4.29 14.91
CA VAL A 254 -7.49 5.55 14.44
C VAL A 254 -8.17 6.77 15.10
N ASP A 255 -9.38 6.59 15.64
CA ASP A 255 -10.07 7.60 16.48
C ASP A 255 -9.44 7.68 17.89
#